data_a0159d4b285149ef6489a57377315f7d
#
_entry.id   a0159d4b285149ef6489a57377315f7d
#
_cell.length_a   1.000
_cell.length_b   1.000
_cell.length_c   1.000
_cell.angle_alpha   90.00
_cell.angle_beta   90.00
_cell.angle_gamma   90.00
#
_symmetry.space_group_name_H-M   'P 1'
#
loop_
_entity.id
_entity.type
_entity.pdbx_description
1 polymer ?
#
loop_
_entity_poly.entity_id
_entity_poly.type
_entity_poly.pdbx_seq_one_letter_code
_entity_poly.pdbx_strand_id
1 'polypeptide(L)'
;EEDLTVVDNLLKFADKDYNTNDYSGKARKYLRKNMISGVNTLTQDMINEPNTIYILQYDYCLAGQTIELPDNSIILWRGGRLYDGAVKLNKCRLLSNYRQEDMFDKETISLDGDWAKGQILYHPLDLGEDNKQVEIVGWGGTYTNDFYWFWDGEKWVSMGFDLSVYLTRAEFEAFLEKLREEMEKFYAWLLAELKKINDHLEIHDQQISELRQDIIDINTRINNLITEYNAKFKDIYSKI
;
A
#
# COMPACT_ATOMS: atom_id res chain seq x y z
N GLU A 1 -16.27 5.52 -4.71
CA GLU A 1 -14.96 6.10 -5.07
C GLU A 1 -13.79 5.24 -4.55
N GLU A 2 -13.87 4.69 -3.32
CA GLU A 2 -12.82 3.80 -2.75
C GLU A 2 -12.65 2.50 -3.56
N ASP A 3 -13.73 1.92 -4.06
CA ASP A 3 -13.69 0.69 -4.89
C ASP A 3 -12.95 0.87 -6.22
N LEU A 4 -13.01 2.07 -6.80
CA LEU A 4 -12.27 2.38 -8.04
C LEU A 4 -10.76 2.38 -7.82
N THR A 5 -10.30 2.79 -6.63
CA THR A 5 -8.87 2.84 -6.31
C THR A 5 -8.27 1.44 -6.21
N VAL A 6 -9.00 0.48 -5.64
CA VAL A 6 -8.56 -0.92 -5.57
C VAL A 6 -8.48 -1.54 -6.96
N VAL A 7 -9.51 -1.32 -7.78
CA VAL A 7 -9.54 -1.78 -9.16
C VAL A 7 -8.42 -1.14 -9.99
N ASP A 8 -8.22 0.18 -9.87
CA ASP A 8 -7.14 0.89 -10.56
C ASP A 8 -5.75 0.40 -10.12
N ASN A 9 -5.57 0.03 -8.86
CA ASN A 9 -4.32 -0.54 -8.38
C ASN A 9 -4.09 -1.96 -8.90
N LEU A 10 -5.12 -2.80 -8.94
CA LEU A 10 -5.05 -4.13 -9.55
C LEU A 10 -4.77 -4.04 -11.04
N LEU A 11 -5.38 -3.07 -11.74
CA LEU A 11 -5.12 -2.78 -13.13
C LEU A 11 -3.68 -2.33 -13.38
N LYS A 12 -3.17 -1.39 -12.58
CA LYS A 12 -1.78 -0.92 -12.67
C LYS A 12 -0.77 -2.03 -12.38
N PHE A 13 -1.10 -2.94 -11.47
CA PHE A 13 -0.25 -4.08 -11.20
C PHE A 13 -0.21 -5.06 -12.37
N ALA A 14 -1.35 -5.34 -12.98
CA ALA A 14 -1.44 -6.16 -14.19
C ALA A 14 -0.75 -5.52 -15.40
N ASP A 15 -0.85 -4.20 -15.56
CA ASP A 15 -0.22 -3.46 -16.65
C ASP A 15 1.30 -3.43 -16.59
N LYS A 16 1.86 -3.48 -15.40
CA LYS A 16 3.30 -3.32 -15.19
C LYS A 16 4.13 -4.39 -15.92
N ASP A 17 3.63 -5.62 -15.96
CA ASP A 17 4.37 -6.75 -16.50
C ASP A 17 3.88 -7.24 -17.87
N TYR A 18 2.67 -6.88 -18.28
CA TYR A 18 2.02 -7.47 -19.46
C TYR A 18 1.50 -6.46 -20.48
N ASN A 19 1.76 -5.17 -20.30
CA ASN A 19 1.32 -4.11 -21.20
C ASN A 19 -0.17 -4.28 -21.59
N THR A 20 -0.98 -4.53 -20.58
CA THR A 20 -2.37 -4.89 -20.77
C THR A 20 -3.27 -3.68 -20.78
N ASN A 21 -3.32 -3.08 -21.92
CA ASN A 21 -4.49 -2.37 -22.37
C ASN A 21 -4.98 -1.16 -21.61
N ASP A 22 -4.86 -0.16 -22.32
CA ASP A 22 -5.66 1.03 -22.31
C ASP A 22 -7.14 0.73 -21.98
N TYR A 23 -7.49 0.92 -20.70
CA TYR A 23 -8.89 0.94 -20.27
C TYR A 23 -9.53 2.28 -20.61
N SER A 24 -8.74 3.25 -21.02
CA SER A 24 -9.18 4.52 -21.54
C SER A 24 -9.87 4.27 -22.88
N GLY A 25 -11.09 4.66 -23.00
CA GLY A 25 -11.88 4.47 -24.22
C GLY A 25 -12.80 3.26 -24.26
N LYS A 26 -12.74 2.34 -23.28
CA LYS A 26 -13.75 1.28 -23.19
C LYS A 26 -15.08 1.83 -22.66
N ALA A 27 -16.18 1.48 -23.32
CA ALA A 27 -17.51 1.77 -22.83
C ALA A 27 -17.77 1.05 -21.51
N ARG A 28 -18.55 1.65 -20.62
CA ARG A 28 -18.99 1.01 -19.36
C ARG A 28 -20.46 0.67 -19.44
N LYS A 29 -20.81 -0.59 -19.18
CA LYS A 29 -22.18 -1.08 -19.22
C LYS A 29 -22.52 -1.77 -17.90
N TYR A 30 -23.44 -1.17 -17.16
CA TYR A 30 -23.99 -1.78 -15.95
C TYR A 30 -24.98 -2.86 -16.32
N LEU A 31 -24.74 -4.08 -15.89
CA LEU A 31 -25.69 -5.17 -16.08
C LEU A 31 -26.88 -4.96 -15.15
N ARG A 32 -28.06 -4.77 -15.74
CA ARG A 32 -29.33 -4.57 -15.01
C ARG A 32 -29.99 -5.90 -14.77
N LYS A 33 -30.83 -5.97 -13.74
CA LYS A 33 -31.67 -7.15 -13.53
C LYS A 33 -32.57 -7.41 -14.75
N ASN A 34 -32.61 -8.65 -15.18
CA ASN A 34 -33.42 -9.14 -16.27
C ASN A 34 -34.27 -10.32 -15.78
N MET A 35 -35.46 -10.03 -15.35
CA MET A 35 -36.35 -11.01 -14.74
C MET A 35 -37.07 -11.83 -15.82
N ILE A 36 -36.63 -13.06 -16.02
CA ILE A 36 -37.28 -14.04 -16.89
C ILE A 36 -37.93 -15.12 -16.02
N SER A 37 -39.21 -15.28 -16.08
CA SER A 37 -39.98 -16.25 -15.27
C SER A 37 -39.68 -16.15 -13.75
N GLY A 38 -39.48 -14.93 -13.26
CA GLY A 38 -39.18 -14.68 -11.84
C GLY A 38 -37.72 -14.87 -11.44
N VAL A 39 -36.83 -15.22 -12.34
CA VAL A 39 -35.41 -15.43 -12.13
C VAL A 39 -34.61 -14.35 -12.84
N ASN A 40 -33.65 -13.76 -12.14
CA ASN A 40 -32.74 -12.79 -12.75
C ASN A 40 -31.75 -13.51 -13.66
N THR A 41 -31.96 -13.40 -14.95
CA THR A 41 -31.28 -14.20 -15.98
C THR A 41 -30.31 -13.35 -16.78
N LEU A 42 -29.07 -13.79 -16.89
CA LEU A 42 -28.07 -13.22 -17.80
C LEU A 42 -28.24 -13.84 -19.17
N THR A 43 -28.45 -13.00 -20.17
CA THR A 43 -28.56 -13.45 -21.57
C THR A 43 -27.38 -12.91 -22.38
N GLN A 44 -27.07 -13.57 -23.51
CA GLN A 44 -25.99 -13.15 -24.40
C GLN A 44 -26.17 -11.70 -24.90
N ASP A 45 -27.39 -11.26 -25.10
CA ASP A 45 -27.66 -9.88 -25.55
C ASP A 45 -27.28 -8.80 -24.55
N MET A 46 -27.15 -9.15 -23.27
CA MET A 46 -26.72 -8.24 -22.23
C MET A 46 -25.18 -8.07 -22.26
N ILE A 47 -24.47 -9.08 -22.78
CA ILE A 47 -23.00 -9.12 -22.88
C ILE A 47 -22.63 -9.51 -24.32
N ASN A 48 -22.76 -8.58 -25.25
CA ASN A 48 -22.48 -8.84 -26.66
C ASN A 48 -21.61 -7.79 -27.35
N GLU A 49 -21.21 -6.75 -26.64
CA GLU A 49 -20.43 -5.65 -27.20
C GLU A 49 -18.93 -5.83 -26.90
N PRO A 50 -18.04 -5.91 -27.89
CA PRO A 50 -16.60 -5.96 -27.65
C PRO A 50 -16.09 -4.62 -27.09
N ASN A 51 -14.87 -4.60 -26.58
CA ASN A 51 -14.22 -3.41 -26.02
C ASN A 51 -15.01 -2.73 -24.90
N THR A 52 -15.77 -3.49 -24.13
CA THR A 52 -16.70 -2.99 -23.11
C THR A 52 -16.32 -3.48 -21.72
N ILE A 53 -16.47 -2.63 -20.73
CA ILE A 53 -16.40 -2.99 -19.31
C ILE A 53 -17.81 -3.26 -18.82
N TYR A 54 -18.11 -4.52 -18.59
CA TYR A 54 -19.37 -4.95 -18.01
C TYR A 54 -19.29 -4.95 -16.50
N ILE A 55 -20.18 -4.25 -15.83
CA ILE A 55 -20.22 -4.14 -14.37
C ILE A 55 -21.33 -5.05 -13.84
N LEU A 56 -20.92 -6.11 -13.15
CA LEU A 56 -21.79 -7.11 -12.57
C LEU A 56 -22.01 -6.82 -11.08
N GLN A 57 -23.28 -6.74 -10.67
CA GLN A 57 -23.67 -6.33 -9.31
C GLN A 57 -24.72 -7.23 -8.65
N TYR A 58 -25.28 -8.17 -9.40
CA TYR A 58 -26.39 -9.02 -8.95
C TYR A 58 -26.11 -10.47 -9.25
N ASP A 59 -26.81 -11.36 -8.55
CA ASP A 59 -26.85 -12.77 -8.90
C ASP A 59 -27.57 -12.96 -10.23
N TYR A 60 -27.02 -13.80 -11.11
CA TYR A 60 -27.62 -14.14 -12.38
C TYR A 60 -27.59 -15.64 -12.61
N CYS A 61 -28.75 -16.16 -12.99
CA CYS A 61 -28.89 -17.48 -13.55
C CYS A 61 -28.55 -17.45 -15.05
N LEU A 62 -27.78 -18.39 -15.53
CA LEU A 62 -27.52 -18.54 -16.96
C LEU A 62 -28.55 -19.45 -17.66
N ALA A 63 -29.49 -20.03 -16.89
CA ALA A 63 -30.53 -20.91 -17.38
C ALA A 63 -30.03 -22.03 -18.29
N GLY A 64 -28.94 -22.68 -17.89
CA GLY A 64 -28.29 -23.74 -18.63
C GLY A 64 -27.58 -23.29 -19.92
N GLN A 65 -27.50 -21.99 -20.19
CA GLN A 65 -26.87 -21.46 -21.41
C GLN A 65 -25.38 -21.19 -21.21
N THR A 66 -24.67 -21.15 -22.32
CA THR A 66 -23.31 -20.66 -22.38
C THR A 66 -23.30 -19.18 -22.74
N ILE A 67 -22.74 -18.36 -21.89
CA ILE A 67 -22.48 -16.94 -22.16
C ILE A 67 -21.06 -16.78 -22.66
N GLU A 68 -20.91 -16.32 -23.87
CA GLU A 68 -19.62 -16.04 -24.49
C GLU A 68 -19.20 -14.59 -24.22
N LEU A 69 -18.07 -14.38 -23.55
CA LEU A 69 -17.58 -13.04 -23.28
C LEU A 69 -17.02 -12.42 -24.58
N PRO A 70 -17.42 -11.19 -24.93
CA PRO A 70 -16.97 -10.56 -26.16
C PRO A 70 -15.49 -10.19 -26.13
N ASP A 71 -14.88 -10.15 -27.30
CA ASP A 71 -13.46 -9.84 -27.46
C ASP A 71 -13.04 -8.54 -26.78
N ASN A 72 -11.89 -8.55 -26.16
CA ASN A 72 -11.27 -7.39 -25.51
C ASN A 72 -12.20 -6.72 -24.48
N SER A 73 -13.11 -7.47 -23.89
CA SER A 73 -14.01 -6.99 -22.86
C SER A 73 -13.47 -7.27 -21.45
N ILE A 74 -14.05 -6.63 -20.48
CA ILE A 74 -13.69 -6.75 -19.06
C ILE A 74 -14.97 -6.98 -18.28
N ILE A 75 -14.96 -7.96 -17.38
CA ILE A 75 -15.99 -8.09 -16.37
C ILE A 75 -15.48 -7.47 -15.07
N LEU A 76 -16.04 -6.36 -14.68
CA LEU A 76 -15.81 -5.74 -13.38
C LEU A 76 -16.85 -6.26 -12.39
N TRP A 77 -16.37 -7.07 -11.46
CA TRP A 77 -17.20 -7.69 -10.45
C TRP A 77 -17.37 -6.78 -9.24
N ARG A 78 -18.61 -6.42 -8.93
CA ARG A 78 -18.96 -5.58 -7.78
C ARG A 78 -19.94 -6.25 -6.82
N GLY A 79 -20.20 -7.51 -7.02
CA GLY A 79 -21.12 -8.32 -6.23
C GLY A 79 -21.92 -9.25 -7.11
N GLY A 80 -22.70 -10.11 -6.46
CA GLY A 80 -23.50 -11.11 -7.13
C GLY A 80 -22.73 -12.35 -7.54
N ARG A 81 -23.45 -13.34 -8.02
CA ARG A 81 -22.98 -14.67 -8.37
C ARG A 81 -23.54 -15.12 -9.68
N LEU A 82 -22.74 -15.82 -10.48
CA LEU A 82 -23.20 -16.54 -11.66
C LEU A 82 -23.44 -18.02 -11.34
N TYR A 83 -24.55 -18.57 -11.81
CA TYR A 83 -24.92 -19.95 -11.56
C TYR A 83 -25.75 -20.52 -12.71
N ASP A 84 -25.84 -21.85 -12.76
CA ASP A 84 -26.66 -22.64 -13.68
C ASP A 84 -26.34 -22.37 -15.16
N GLY A 85 -25.12 -22.78 -15.60
CA GLY A 85 -24.74 -22.69 -17.00
C GLY A 85 -23.23 -22.68 -17.23
N ALA A 86 -22.79 -22.03 -18.31
CA ALA A 86 -21.37 -21.94 -18.65
C ALA A 86 -20.97 -20.54 -19.07
N VAL A 87 -19.73 -20.18 -18.82
CA VAL A 87 -19.10 -18.93 -19.30
C VAL A 87 -17.88 -19.28 -20.14
N LYS A 88 -17.88 -18.81 -21.39
CA LYS A 88 -16.72 -18.91 -22.26
C LYS A 88 -15.88 -17.63 -22.16
N LEU A 89 -14.67 -17.77 -21.68
CA LEU A 89 -13.83 -16.66 -21.21
C LEU A 89 -13.25 -15.80 -22.34
N ASN A 90 -12.91 -16.39 -23.49
CA ASN A 90 -12.35 -15.71 -24.67
C ASN A 90 -11.21 -14.72 -24.38
N LYS A 91 -10.35 -15.05 -23.44
CA LYS A 91 -9.25 -14.20 -22.99
C LYS A 91 -9.70 -12.83 -22.46
N CYS A 92 -10.96 -12.70 -22.06
CA CYS A 92 -11.45 -11.51 -21.39
C CYS A 92 -10.92 -11.43 -19.97
N ARG A 93 -10.79 -10.21 -19.45
CA ARG A 93 -10.36 -9.98 -18.09
C ARG A 93 -11.52 -9.97 -17.13
N LEU A 94 -11.25 -10.58 -15.98
CA LEU A 94 -12.10 -10.50 -14.81
C LEU A 94 -11.40 -9.63 -13.77
N LEU A 95 -12.05 -8.56 -13.34
CA LEU A 95 -11.58 -7.69 -12.29
C LEU A 95 -12.45 -7.85 -11.05
N SER A 96 -11.86 -8.34 -9.98
CA SER A 96 -12.58 -8.62 -8.76
C SER A 96 -11.62 -8.71 -7.58
N ASN A 97 -12.11 -8.32 -6.41
CA ASN A 97 -11.51 -8.60 -5.11
C ASN A 97 -12.31 -9.66 -4.32
N TYR A 98 -13.29 -10.29 -4.97
CA TYR A 98 -14.07 -11.38 -4.40
C TYR A 98 -13.35 -12.71 -4.62
N ARG A 99 -13.62 -13.66 -3.74
CA ARG A 99 -13.20 -15.04 -3.95
C ARG A 99 -13.89 -15.60 -5.16
N GLN A 100 -13.24 -16.51 -5.85
CA GLN A 100 -13.78 -17.09 -7.07
C GLN A 100 -15.06 -17.89 -6.78
N GLU A 101 -15.16 -18.56 -5.64
CA GLU A 101 -16.34 -19.28 -5.17
C GLU A 101 -17.54 -18.36 -4.87
N ASP A 102 -17.28 -17.08 -4.51
CA ASP A 102 -18.32 -16.09 -4.30
C ASP A 102 -18.88 -15.56 -5.64
N MET A 103 -18.06 -15.59 -6.68
CA MET A 103 -18.44 -15.11 -8.02
C MET A 103 -19.13 -16.19 -8.87
N PHE A 104 -18.68 -17.43 -8.74
CA PHE A 104 -19.13 -18.54 -9.56
C PHE A 104 -19.60 -19.68 -8.66
N ASP A 105 -20.80 -20.14 -8.90
CA ASP A 105 -21.29 -21.35 -8.24
C ASP A 105 -20.63 -22.59 -8.83
N LYS A 106 -19.58 -23.08 -8.17
CA LYS A 106 -18.77 -24.21 -8.62
C LYS A 106 -19.55 -25.51 -8.89
N GLU A 107 -20.74 -25.64 -8.31
CA GLU A 107 -21.58 -26.85 -8.51
C GLU A 107 -22.40 -26.77 -9.79
N THR A 108 -22.73 -25.57 -10.24
CA THR A 108 -23.68 -25.36 -11.33
C THR A 108 -23.13 -24.53 -12.49
N ILE A 109 -21.92 -23.96 -12.36
CA ILE A 109 -21.26 -23.20 -13.42
C ILE A 109 -20.03 -23.93 -13.96
N SER A 110 -19.84 -23.87 -15.26
CA SER A 110 -18.56 -24.23 -15.89
C SER A 110 -17.91 -23.00 -16.52
N LEU A 111 -16.58 -22.96 -16.46
CA LEU A 111 -15.78 -21.96 -17.16
C LEU A 111 -15.02 -22.66 -18.29
N ASP A 112 -15.12 -22.13 -19.49
CA ASP A 112 -14.48 -22.68 -20.69
C ASP A 112 -13.61 -21.62 -21.37
N GLY A 113 -12.59 -22.08 -22.09
CA GLY A 113 -11.66 -21.22 -22.79
C GLY A 113 -10.54 -20.65 -21.91
N ASP A 114 -9.66 -19.90 -22.54
CA ASP A 114 -8.46 -19.38 -21.91
C ASP A 114 -8.73 -18.11 -21.11
N TRP A 115 -8.06 -17.99 -19.99
CA TRP A 115 -7.93 -16.73 -19.26
C TRP A 115 -7.09 -15.73 -20.05
N ALA A 116 -7.35 -14.45 -19.87
CA ALA A 116 -6.42 -13.43 -20.34
C ALA A 116 -5.05 -13.60 -19.68
N LYS A 117 -3.97 -13.51 -20.46
CA LYS A 117 -2.64 -13.50 -19.89
C LYS A 117 -2.49 -12.35 -18.88
N GLY A 118 -1.93 -12.64 -17.71
CA GLY A 118 -1.88 -11.68 -16.61
C GLY A 118 -3.20 -11.52 -15.86
N GLN A 119 -4.17 -12.43 -16.03
CA GLN A 119 -5.36 -12.48 -15.20
C GLN A 119 -4.96 -12.71 -13.74
N ILE A 120 -5.46 -11.90 -12.83
CA ILE A 120 -5.27 -12.05 -11.40
C ILE A 120 -6.58 -12.48 -10.76
N LEU A 121 -6.53 -13.50 -9.93
CA LEU A 121 -7.65 -13.93 -9.10
C LEU A 121 -7.28 -13.86 -7.63
N TYR A 122 -8.20 -13.39 -6.82
CA TYR A 122 -8.07 -13.37 -5.38
C TYR A 122 -8.68 -14.65 -4.81
N HIS A 123 -7.89 -15.36 -4.01
CA HIS A 123 -8.32 -16.56 -3.31
C HIS A 123 -9.13 -17.49 -4.22
N PRO A 124 -8.53 -18.11 -5.23
CA PRO A 124 -9.27 -18.86 -6.24
C PRO A 124 -10.13 -19.96 -5.64
N LEU A 125 -9.73 -20.54 -4.49
CA LEU A 125 -10.56 -21.41 -3.68
C LEU A 125 -10.14 -21.39 -2.22
N ASP A 126 -11.11 -21.62 -1.35
CA ASP A 126 -10.90 -22.03 0.01
C ASP A 126 -10.61 -23.53 0.00
N LEU A 127 -9.35 -23.90 0.11
CA LEU A 127 -8.89 -25.29 -0.02
C LEU A 127 -8.85 -26.03 1.30
N GLY A 128 -9.42 -25.44 2.36
CA GLY A 128 -9.42 -26.00 3.69
C GLY A 128 -8.04 -25.94 4.39
N GLU A 129 -7.99 -26.44 5.60
CA GLU A 129 -6.87 -26.29 6.54
C GLU A 129 -5.58 -27.01 6.14
N ASP A 130 -5.62 -27.92 5.15
CA ASP A 130 -4.53 -28.86 4.88
C ASP A 130 -3.55 -28.41 3.79
N ASN A 131 -3.66 -27.19 3.25
CA ASN A 131 -2.83 -26.70 2.14
C ASN A 131 -2.74 -27.67 0.95
N LYS A 132 -3.75 -28.50 0.75
CA LYS A 132 -3.77 -29.46 -0.35
C LYS A 132 -3.99 -28.74 -1.65
N GLN A 133 -3.22 -29.15 -2.65
CA GLN A 133 -3.48 -28.75 -4.03
C GLN A 133 -4.82 -29.36 -4.47
N VAL A 134 -5.71 -28.52 -4.94
CA VAL A 134 -7.00 -28.96 -5.49
C VAL A 134 -7.00 -28.64 -6.97
N GLU A 135 -7.26 -29.67 -7.77
CA GLU A 135 -7.53 -29.50 -9.19
C GLU A 135 -8.97 -29.03 -9.37
N ILE A 136 -9.14 -27.91 -10.06
CA ILE A 136 -10.44 -27.38 -10.39
C ILE A 136 -10.70 -27.65 -11.86
N VAL A 137 -11.62 -28.53 -12.11
CA VAL A 137 -12.01 -28.89 -13.47
C VAL A 137 -12.63 -27.68 -14.18
N GLY A 138 -12.12 -27.34 -15.36
CA GLY A 138 -12.57 -26.22 -16.16
C GLY A 138 -12.00 -24.85 -15.75
N TRP A 139 -11.20 -24.77 -14.71
CA TRP A 139 -10.62 -23.52 -14.25
C TRP A 139 -9.11 -23.41 -14.50
N GLY A 140 -8.51 -24.44 -15.06
CA GLY A 140 -7.13 -24.47 -15.56
C GLY A 140 -6.08 -24.29 -14.47
N GLY A 141 -5.84 -25.26 -13.64
CA GLY A 141 -4.70 -25.27 -12.76
C GLY A 141 -4.94 -25.90 -11.38
N THR A 142 -3.86 -26.02 -10.66
CA THR A 142 -3.82 -26.52 -9.28
C THR A 142 -3.60 -25.35 -8.34
N TYR A 143 -4.39 -25.24 -7.27
CA TYR A 143 -4.37 -24.11 -6.35
C TYR A 143 -3.94 -24.51 -4.95
N THR A 144 -3.28 -23.60 -4.28
CA THR A 144 -2.93 -23.67 -2.85
C THR A 144 -3.56 -22.49 -2.10
N ASN A 145 -3.43 -22.43 -0.79
CA ASN A 145 -4.06 -21.42 0.08
C ASN A 145 -3.50 -19.99 -0.05
N ASP A 146 -2.81 -19.65 -1.15
CA ASP A 146 -2.28 -18.30 -1.33
C ASP A 146 -3.36 -17.31 -1.76
N PHE A 147 -3.17 -16.03 -1.39
CA PHE A 147 -4.21 -15.00 -1.57
C PHE A 147 -4.46 -14.62 -3.01
N TYR A 148 -3.41 -14.52 -3.84
CA TYR A 148 -3.49 -14.09 -5.23
C TYR A 148 -2.75 -15.04 -6.15
N TRP A 149 -3.33 -15.23 -7.33
CA TRP A 149 -2.78 -16.03 -8.41
C TRP A 149 -2.85 -15.25 -9.70
N PHE A 150 -1.84 -15.40 -10.55
CA PHE A 150 -1.90 -14.83 -11.88
C PHE A 150 -1.74 -15.92 -12.94
N TRP A 151 -2.38 -15.73 -14.07
CA TRP A 151 -2.31 -16.60 -15.24
C TRP A 151 -1.15 -16.17 -16.11
N ASP A 152 -0.11 -17.01 -16.28
CA ASP A 152 1.05 -16.69 -17.11
C ASP A 152 0.82 -16.92 -18.62
N GLY A 153 -0.32 -17.48 -18.99
CA GLY A 153 -0.73 -17.86 -20.33
C GLY A 153 -0.83 -19.36 -20.53
N GLU A 154 -0.31 -20.14 -19.57
CA GLU A 154 -0.32 -21.62 -19.59
C GLU A 154 -0.80 -22.21 -18.27
N LYS A 155 -0.48 -21.57 -17.18
CA LYS A 155 -0.81 -22.04 -15.82
C LYS A 155 -1.02 -20.89 -14.85
N TRP A 156 -1.65 -21.20 -13.73
CA TRP A 156 -1.76 -20.31 -12.60
C TRP A 156 -0.47 -20.32 -11.78
N VAL A 157 0.05 -19.13 -11.48
CA VAL A 157 1.24 -18.92 -10.67
C VAL A 157 0.83 -18.18 -9.41
N SER A 158 1.22 -18.72 -8.25
CA SER A 158 0.98 -18.06 -6.98
C SER A 158 1.74 -16.74 -6.93
N MET A 159 1.05 -15.69 -6.49
CA MET A 159 1.64 -14.41 -6.13
C MET A 159 1.95 -14.35 -4.63
N GLY A 160 1.76 -15.45 -3.92
CA GLY A 160 2.19 -15.59 -2.54
C GLY A 160 3.68 -15.30 -2.44
N PHE A 161 4.03 -14.42 -1.53
CA PHE A 161 5.42 -14.23 -1.22
C PHE A 161 5.96 -15.55 -0.68
N ASP A 162 7.06 -16.02 -1.23
CA ASP A 162 7.82 -17.09 -0.61
C ASP A 162 8.27 -16.60 0.77
N LEU A 163 7.48 -16.93 1.78
CA LEU A 163 7.77 -16.56 3.16
C LEU A 163 9.08 -17.17 3.66
N SER A 164 9.66 -18.16 2.93
CA SER A 164 10.98 -18.67 3.25
C SER A 164 12.09 -17.65 2.98
N VAL A 165 11.83 -16.64 2.15
CA VAL A 165 12.73 -15.49 1.90
C VAL A 165 12.58 -14.43 2.97
N TYR A 166 11.51 -14.46 3.77
CA TYR A 166 11.28 -13.53 4.85
C TYR A 166 11.82 -14.10 6.15
N LEU A 167 12.41 -13.24 6.95
CA LEU A 167 12.85 -13.53 8.30
C LEU A 167 11.73 -14.27 9.05
N THR A 168 12.07 -15.39 9.66
CA THR A 168 11.17 -16.04 10.61
C THR A 168 10.80 -15.05 11.71
N ARG A 169 9.68 -15.27 12.39
CA ARG A 169 9.30 -14.43 13.53
C ARG A 169 10.43 -14.27 14.55
N ALA A 170 11.16 -15.36 14.80
CA ALA A 170 12.31 -15.36 15.71
C ALA A 170 13.46 -14.47 15.22
N GLU A 171 13.77 -14.52 13.92
CA GLU A 171 14.80 -13.66 13.32
C GLU A 171 14.37 -12.19 13.31
N PHE A 172 13.08 -11.91 13.08
CA PHE A 172 12.53 -10.57 13.16
C PHE A 172 12.56 -10.02 14.59
N GLU A 173 12.20 -10.82 15.59
CA GLU A 173 12.28 -10.45 17.00
C GLU A 173 13.74 -10.21 17.42
N ALA A 174 14.68 -11.04 16.98
CA ALA A 174 16.12 -10.84 17.21
C ALA A 174 16.66 -9.57 16.53
N PHE A 175 16.18 -9.26 15.33
CA PHE A 175 16.50 -8.01 14.64
C PHE A 175 15.98 -6.79 15.41
N LEU A 176 14.74 -6.84 15.90
CA LEU A 176 14.16 -5.75 16.70
C LEU A 176 14.93 -5.54 18.02
N GLU A 177 15.36 -6.61 18.68
CA GLU A 177 16.14 -6.51 19.91
C GLU A 177 17.50 -5.87 19.63
N LYS A 178 18.19 -6.29 18.58
CA LYS A 178 19.45 -5.67 18.16
C LYS A 178 19.28 -4.17 17.81
N LEU A 179 18.19 -3.83 17.13
CA LEU A 179 17.88 -2.43 16.82
C LEU A 179 17.62 -1.61 18.09
N ARG A 180 16.96 -2.20 19.09
CA ARG A 180 16.72 -1.56 20.39
C ARG A 180 18.05 -1.31 21.11
N GLU A 181 18.95 -2.31 21.18
CA GLU A 181 20.27 -2.15 21.76
C GLU A 181 21.09 -1.03 21.10
N GLU A 182 21.06 -0.95 19.77
CA GLU A 182 21.76 0.10 19.02
C GLU A 182 21.16 1.49 19.31
N MET A 183 19.84 1.58 19.41
CA MET A 183 19.17 2.82 19.82
C MET A 183 19.53 3.24 21.23
N GLU A 184 19.57 2.33 22.18
CA GLU A 184 19.98 2.62 23.57
C GLU A 184 21.43 3.13 23.62
N LYS A 185 22.34 2.52 22.88
CA LYS A 185 23.74 2.99 22.76
C LYS A 185 23.81 4.39 22.17
N PHE A 186 23.01 4.65 21.13
CA PHE A 186 22.92 5.97 20.50
C PHE A 186 22.39 7.02 21.47
N TYR A 187 21.34 6.72 22.21
CA TYR A 187 20.80 7.62 23.22
C TYR A 187 21.79 7.89 24.35
N ALA A 188 22.50 6.87 24.84
CA ALA A 188 23.50 7.03 25.84
C ALA A 188 24.67 7.94 25.38
N TRP A 189 25.13 7.75 24.13
CA TRP A 189 26.11 8.61 23.50
C TRP A 189 25.59 10.06 23.37
N LEU A 190 24.37 10.25 22.90
CA LEU A 190 23.78 11.57 22.74
C LEU A 190 23.67 12.32 24.08
N LEU A 191 23.25 11.63 25.15
CA LEU A 191 23.17 12.21 26.48
C LEU A 191 24.57 12.61 27.00
N ALA A 192 25.61 11.80 26.73
CA ALA A 192 26.96 12.12 27.12
C ALA A 192 27.49 13.36 26.38
N GLU A 193 27.20 13.51 25.09
CA GLU A 193 27.56 14.70 24.30
C GLU A 193 26.80 15.95 24.77
N LEU A 194 25.51 15.82 25.05
CA LEU A 194 24.73 16.93 25.61
C LEU A 194 25.27 17.38 26.97
N LYS A 195 25.69 16.44 27.81
CA LYS A 195 26.32 16.78 29.09
C LYS A 195 27.60 17.58 28.89
N LYS A 196 28.50 17.15 27.97
CA LYS A 196 29.73 17.90 27.66
C LYS A 196 29.43 19.33 27.18
N ILE A 197 28.41 19.50 26.33
CA ILE A 197 27.99 20.82 25.85
C ILE A 197 27.51 21.67 27.03
N ASN A 198 26.73 21.11 27.92
CA ASN A 198 26.24 21.84 29.11
C ASN A 198 27.36 22.23 30.03
N ASP A 199 28.31 21.33 30.31
CA ASP A 199 29.51 21.61 31.12
C ASP A 199 30.33 22.76 30.50
N HIS A 200 30.47 22.80 29.18
CA HIS A 200 31.15 23.90 28.48
C HIS A 200 30.36 25.22 28.59
N LEU A 201 29.02 25.18 28.51
CA LEU A 201 28.18 26.37 28.68
C LEU A 201 28.34 26.96 30.10
N GLU A 202 28.36 26.12 31.13
CA GLU A 202 28.59 26.56 32.51
C GLU A 202 29.95 27.25 32.68
N ILE A 203 31.01 26.71 32.06
CA ILE A 203 32.34 27.34 32.07
C ILE A 203 32.31 28.71 31.37
N HIS A 204 31.63 28.80 30.22
CA HIS A 204 31.52 30.07 29.51
C HIS A 204 30.70 31.11 30.31
N ASP A 205 29.63 30.70 30.95
CA ASP A 205 28.82 31.57 31.79
C ASP A 205 29.65 32.13 32.98
N GLN A 206 30.48 31.29 33.58
CA GLN A 206 31.41 31.74 34.61
C GLN A 206 32.42 32.77 34.06
N GLN A 207 33.06 32.49 32.92
CA GLN A 207 34.00 33.40 32.28
C GLN A 207 33.34 34.74 31.90
N ILE A 208 32.10 34.71 31.41
CA ILE A 208 31.35 35.92 31.13
C ILE A 208 31.05 36.70 32.41
N SER A 209 30.77 36.05 33.52
CA SER A 209 30.57 36.67 34.80
C SER A 209 31.81 37.37 35.33
N GLU A 210 32.98 36.68 35.22
CA GLU A 210 34.26 37.24 35.59
C GLU A 210 34.64 38.49 34.76
N LEU A 211 34.45 38.38 33.41
CA LEU A 211 34.70 39.53 32.51
C LEU A 211 33.79 40.70 32.82
N ARG A 212 32.56 40.46 33.17
CA ARG A 212 31.60 41.55 33.60
C ARG A 212 32.11 42.22 34.87
N GLN A 213 32.61 41.46 35.82
CA GLN A 213 33.17 42.06 37.08
C GLN A 213 34.42 42.89 36.77
N ASP A 214 35.35 42.37 35.94
CA ASP A 214 36.53 43.10 35.50
C ASP A 214 36.18 44.43 34.81
N ILE A 215 35.15 44.45 33.97
CA ILE A 215 34.65 45.66 33.33
C ILE A 215 34.13 46.67 34.38
N ILE A 216 33.41 46.21 35.39
CA ILE A 216 32.91 47.07 36.49
C ILE A 216 34.08 47.65 37.24
N ASP A 217 35.10 46.86 37.57
CA ASP A 217 36.30 47.31 38.32
C ASP A 217 37.12 48.31 37.49
N ILE A 218 37.29 48.07 36.18
CA ILE A 218 37.97 49.00 35.28
C ILE A 218 37.20 50.33 35.20
N ASN A 219 35.88 50.29 35.02
CA ASN A 219 35.07 51.47 35.00
C ASN A 219 35.15 52.29 36.33
N THR A 220 35.18 51.59 37.43
CA THR A 220 35.35 52.22 38.75
C THR A 220 36.73 52.90 38.87
N ARG A 221 37.80 52.24 38.41
CA ARG A 221 39.15 52.85 38.39
C ARG A 221 39.23 54.06 37.47
N ILE A 222 38.61 53.98 36.27
CA ILE A 222 38.53 55.10 35.33
C ILE A 222 37.80 56.29 35.97
N ASN A 223 36.65 56.09 36.62
CA ASN A 223 35.90 57.15 37.29
C ASN A 223 36.68 57.80 38.44
N ASN A 224 37.43 56.98 39.22
CA ASN A 224 38.30 57.49 40.26
C ASN A 224 39.43 58.33 39.69
N LEU A 225 40.10 57.88 38.61
CA LEU A 225 41.13 58.66 37.92
C LEU A 225 40.59 59.99 37.38
N ILE A 226 39.44 59.97 36.73
CA ILE A 226 38.78 61.20 36.26
C ILE A 226 38.53 62.17 37.42
N THR A 227 38.05 61.68 38.54
CA THR A 227 37.82 62.47 39.75
C THR A 227 39.10 63.10 40.28
N GLU A 228 40.15 62.29 40.38
CA GLU A 228 41.49 62.77 40.81
C GLU A 228 42.06 63.81 39.87
N TYR A 229 41.99 63.60 38.56
CA TYR A 229 42.52 64.57 37.59
C TYR A 229 41.69 65.86 37.63
N ASN A 230 40.37 65.80 37.73
CA ASN A 230 39.52 66.99 37.85
C ASN A 230 39.87 67.78 39.11
N ALA A 231 40.12 67.12 40.24
CA ALA A 231 40.52 67.74 41.45
C ALA A 231 41.89 68.45 41.29
N LYS A 232 42.91 67.78 40.67
CA LYS A 232 44.23 68.34 40.39
C LYS A 232 44.14 69.56 39.45
N PHE A 233 43.28 69.47 38.36
CA PHE A 233 43.09 70.59 37.50
C PHE A 233 42.44 71.78 38.20
N LYS A 234 41.48 71.54 39.05
CA LYS A 234 40.81 72.59 39.83
C LYS A 234 41.83 73.25 40.81
N ASP A 235 42.71 72.50 41.45
CA ASP A 235 43.74 73.03 42.30
C ASP A 235 44.75 73.90 41.53
N ILE A 236 45.16 73.46 40.34
CA ILE A 236 46.11 74.23 39.47
C ILE A 236 45.40 75.51 39.00
N TYR A 237 44.20 75.50 38.57
CA TYR A 237 43.43 76.66 38.10
C TYR A 237 43.15 77.67 39.28
N SER A 238 43.10 77.21 40.52
CA SER A 238 42.91 78.05 41.68
C SER A 238 44.18 78.79 42.12
N LYS A 239 45.32 78.35 41.59
CA LYS A 239 46.68 78.93 41.93
C LYS A 239 47.20 79.88 40.85
N ILE A 240 46.53 80.03 39.75
CA ILE A 240 46.75 80.99 38.69
C ILE A 240 45.85 82.19 38.91
#